data_295ffa05ad729bcb3a5a981fc0a6e1d3
#
_entry.id   295ffa05ad729bcb3a5a981fc0a6e1d3
#
_cell.length_a   1.000
_cell.length_b   1.000
_cell.length_c   1.000
_cell.angle_alpha   90.00
_cell.angle_beta   90.00
_cell.angle_gamma   90.00
#
_symmetry.space_group_name_H-M   'P 1'
#
loop_
_entity.id
_entity.type
_entity.pdbx_description
1 polymer ?
#
loop_
_entity_poly.entity_id
_entity_poly.type
_entity_poly.pdbx_seq_one_letter_code
_entity_poly.pdbx_strand_id
1 'polypeptide(L)'
;LDFFAAYPITPATEIARYVARHLPKRGGTLIQAEDEIASISQVLGASYAGKKAMTSTSGPGLALMSEMLGMAFMSETPCVVVNVQRGGPSTGLPTKHEQSDLFLSIHGSHGDAGRIVLSVENVRDCIDLTVKAFNLAEKYQVPVLLLSDGSLAFSTQSVPSPAPDAYTIENRKRWDGEGE
;
A
#
# COMPACT_ATOMS: atom_id res chain seq x y z
N LEU A 1 -10.16 0.27 -5.56
CA LEU A 1 -9.20 -0.84 -5.48
C LEU A 1 -9.69 -1.96 -6.38
N ASP A 2 -8.86 -2.37 -7.35
CA ASP A 2 -9.18 -3.42 -8.31
C ASP A 2 -8.42 -4.72 -8.03
N PHE A 3 -7.20 -4.58 -7.47
CA PHE A 3 -6.32 -5.71 -7.22
C PHE A 3 -5.59 -5.58 -5.88
N PHE A 4 -5.53 -6.67 -5.16
CA PHE A 4 -4.80 -6.78 -3.90
C PHE A 4 -4.01 -8.09 -3.86
N ALA A 5 -2.73 -8.03 -3.57
CA ALA A 5 -1.94 -9.21 -3.28
C ALA A 5 -1.15 -8.98 -1.99
N ALA A 6 -1.12 -9.97 -1.10
CA ALA A 6 -0.36 -9.88 0.14
C ALA A 6 0.06 -11.25 0.66
N TYR A 7 1.14 -11.28 1.40
CA TYR A 7 1.53 -12.38 2.27
C TYR A 7 1.11 -12.08 3.71
N PRO A 8 0.49 -13.02 4.44
CA PRO A 8 0.03 -12.78 5.80
C PRO A 8 1.17 -12.43 6.74
N ILE A 9 1.09 -11.28 7.37
CA ILE A 9 2.07 -10.81 8.36
C ILE A 9 1.37 -9.95 9.43
N THR A 10 1.63 -10.25 10.70
CA THR A 10 1.10 -9.47 11.83
C THR A 10 1.82 -8.12 11.91
N PRO A 11 1.10 -6.97 12.11
CA PRO A 11 -0.34 -6.84 12.32
C PRO A 11 -1.16 -6.49 11.05
N ALA A 12 -0.58 -6.59 9.85
CA ALA A 12 -1.23 -6.22 8.59
C ALA A 12 -2.27 -7.24 8.08
N THR A 13 -2.33 -8.44 8.64
CA THR A 13 -3.20 -9.54 8.16
C THR A 13 -4.69 -9.17 8.17
N GLU A 14 -5.13 -8.31 9.08
CA GLU A 14 -6.54 -7.91 9.17
C GLU A 14 -7.00 -7.13 7.93
N ILE A 15 -6.12 -6.36 7.30
CA ILE A 15 -6.40 -5.69 6.02
C ILE A 15 -6.69 -6.74 4.94
N ALA A 16 -5.81 -7.75 4.80
CA ALA A 16 -5.99 -8.82 3.83
C ALA A 16 -7.29 -9.61 4.07
N ARG A 17 -7.62 -9.90 5.33
CA ARG A 17 -8.87 -10.58 5.71
C ARG A 17 -10.11 -9.78 5.34
N TYR A 18 -10.09 -8.47 5.57
CA TYR A 18 -11.19 -7.60 5.19
C TYR A 18 -11.33 -7.53 3.66
N VAL A 19 -10.24 -7.32 2.96
CA VAL A 19 -10.20 -7.24 1.50
C VAL A 19 -10.69 -8.57 0.88
N ALA A 20 -10.29 -9.72 1.43
CA ALA A 20 -10.73 -11.03 0.95
C ALA A 20 -12.27 -11.22 1.01
N ARG A 21 -12.92 -10.63 1.99
CA ARG A 21 -14.38 -10.72 2.15
C ARG A 21 -15.15 -9.77 1.24
N HIS A 22 -14.55 -8.65 0.87
CA HIS A 22 -15.27 -7.53 0.26
C HIS A 22 -14.86 -7.24 -1.19
N LEU A 23 -13.59 -7.38 -1.54
CA LEU A 23 -13.08 -7.00 -2.86
C LEU A 23 -13.67 -7.87 -4.00
N PRO A 24 -13.73 -9.22 -3.88
CA PRO A 24 -14.32 -10.04 -4.94
C PRO A 24 -15.80 -9.73 -5.21
N LYS A 25 -16.54 -9.35 -4.19
CA LYS A 25 -17.96 -8.96 -4.32
C LYS A 25 -18.18 -7.67 -5.12
N ARG A 26 -17.12 -6.91 -5.34
CA ARG A 26 -17.10 -5.67 -6.13
C ARG A 26 -16.35 -5.81 -7.45
N GLY A 27 -16.07 -7.05 -7.88
CA GLY A 27 -15.41 -7.34 -9.16
C GLY A 27 -13.88 -7.19 -9.12
N GLY A 28 -13.29 -6.97 -7.95
CA GLY A 28 -11.83 -6.93 -7.80
C GLY A 28 -11.24 -8.31 -7.52
N THR A 29 -9.92 -8.39 -7.62
CA THR A 29 -9.15 -9.63 -7.44
C THR A 29 -8.29 -9.56 -6.19
N LEU A 30 -8.28 -10.63 -5.40
CA LEU A 30 -7.35 -10.81 -4.29
C LEU A 30 -6.53 -12.06 -4.49
N ILE A 31 -5.22 -11.96 -4.25
CA ILE A 31 -4.30 -13.11 -4.24
C ILE A 31 -3.54 -13.14 -2.91
N GLN A 32 -3.53 -14.30 -2.27
CA GLN A 32 -2.57 -14.59 -1.22
C GLN A 32 -1.31 -15.11 -1.87
N ALA A 33 -0.25 -14.33 -1.82
CA ALA A 33 1.04 -14.68 -2.40
C ALA A 33 1.85 -15.59 -1.45
N GLU A 34 2.90 -16.19 -1.98
CA GLU A 34 3.81 -17.08 -1.25
C GLU A 34 4.81 -16.34 -0.36
N ASP A 35 5.11 -15.06 -0.71
CA ASP A 35 5.95 -14.15 0.06
C ASP A 35 5.67 -12.68 -0.33
N GLU A 36 6.40 -11.76 0.29
CA GLU A 36 6.23 -10.32 0.05
C GLU A 36 6.79 -9.89 -1.31
N ILE A 37 7.82 -10.55 -1.81
CA ILE A 37 8.41 -10.25 -3.15
C ILE A 37 7.38 -10.61 -4.23
N ALA A 38 6.78 -11.79 -4.11
CA ALA A 38 5.70 -12.21 -5.01
C ALA A 38 4.48 -11.28 -4.90
N SER A 39 4.14 -10.84 -3.68
CA SER A 39 3.02 -9.91 -3.44
C SER A 39 3.20 -8.61 -4.19
N ILE A 40 4.33 -7.93 -4.01
CA ILE A 40 4.59 -6.64 -4.66
C ILE A 40 4.74 -6.79 -6.18
N SER A 41 5.35 -7.88 -6.65
CA SER A 41 5.49 -8.16 -8.09
C SER A 41 4.12 -8.31 -8.78
N GLN A 42 3.18 -9.00 -8.15
CA GLN A 42 1.81 -9.15 -8.65
C GLN A 42 1.05 -7.82 -8.62
N VAL A 43 1.24 -6.99 -7.57
CA VAL A 43 0.67 -5.64 -7.48
C VAL A 43 1.18 -4.77 -8.62
N LEU A 44 2.48 -4.79 -8.91
CA LEU A 44 3.06 -4.01 -10.01
C LEU A 44 2.57 -4.51 -11.36
N GLY A 45 2.51 -5.82 -11.58
CA GLY A 45 1.95 -6.39 -12.80
C GLY A 45 0.50 -6.00 -13.04
N ALA A 46 -0.35 -6.04 -12.01
CA ALA A 46 -1.73 -5.59 -12.08
C ALA A 46 -1.83 -4.08 -12.34
N SER A 47 -0.99 -3.28 -11.68
CA SER A 47 -0.95 -1.86 -11.91
C SER A 47 -0.47 -1.52 -13.31
N TYR A 48 0.56 -2.17 -13.81
CA TYR A 48 1.05 -1.99 -15.18
C TYR A 48 -0.05 -2.31 -16.21
N ALA A 49 -0.91 -3.29 -15.92
CA ALA A 49 -2.11 -3.60 -16.70
C ALA A 49 -3.28 -2.59 -16.48
N GLY A 50 -3.05 -1.47 -15.81
CA GLY A 50 -4.02 -0.39 -15.66
C GLY A 50 -4.98 -0.53 -14.47
N LYS A 51 -4.69 -1.39 -13.49
CA LYS A 51 -5.52 -1.60 -12.30
C LYS A 51 -5.02 -0.73 -11.13
N LYS A 52 -5.93 -0.28 -10.27
CA LYS A 52 -5.57 0.29 -8.97
C LYS A 52 -5.21 -0.85 -8.03
N ALA A 53 -3.92 -0.98 -7.73
CA ALA A 53 -3.38 -2.14 -7.03
C ALA A 53 -2.70 -1.76 -5.71
N MET A 54 -2.81 -2.64 -4.71
CA MET A 54 -2.32 -2.41 -3.36
C MET A 54 -1.82 -3.71 -2.72
N THR A 55 -0.86 -3.57 -1.83
CA THR A 55 -0.49 -4.61 -0.86
C THR A 55 -0.51 -4.06 0.57
N SER A 56 -0.50 -4.95 1.55
CA SER A 56 -0.26 -4.60 2.95
C SER A 56 0.78 -5.54 3.56
N THR A 57 1.66 -4.97 4.37
CA THR A 57 2.78 -5.67 4.99
C THR A 57 3.17 -5.03 6.33
N SER A 58 4.25 -5.49 6.91
CA SER A 58 4.93 -4.91 8.07
C SER A 58 6.42 -4.73 7.74
N GLY A 59 7.19 -4.14 8.63
CA GLY A 59 8.61 -3.80 8.40
C GLY A 59 9.46 -4.87 7.71
N PRO A 60 9.45 -6.15 8.17
CA PRO A 60 10.20 -7.20 7.50
C PRO A 60 9.83 -7.40 6.03
N GLY A 61 8.53 -7.38 5.73
CA GLY A 61 8.06 -7.53 4.35
C GLY A 61 8.36 -6.29 3.50
N LEU A 62 8.28 -5.08 4.08
CA LEU A 62 8.67 -3.85 3.39
C LEU A 62 10.17 -3.89 2.99
N ALA A 63 11.03 -4.43 3.84
CA ALA A 63 12.44 -4.61 3.53
C ALA A 63 12.64 -5.54 2.32
N LEU A 64 11.87 -6.64 2.23
CA LEU A 64 11.90 -7.55 1.07
C LEU A 64 11.36 -6.91 -0.22
N MET A 65 10.42 -5.97 -0.10
CA MET A 65 9.81 -5.27 -1.24
C MET A 65 10.71 -4.15 -1.83
N SER A 66 11.82 -3.78 -1.18
CA SER A 66 12.58 -2.56 -1.48
C SER A 66 13.05 -2.48 -2.94
N GLU A 67 13.51 -3.58 -3.51
CA GLU A 67 13.95 -3.62 -4.92
C GLU A 67 12.79 -3.36 -5.88
N MET A 68 11.66 -4.02 -5.66
CA MET A 68 10.48 -3.87 -6.50
C MET A 68 9.85 -2.47 -6.39
N LEU A 69 10.01 -1.77 -5.26
CA LEU A 69 9.63 -0.36 -5.13
C LEU A 69 10.53 0.55 -5.98
N GLY A 70 11.83 0.22 -6.09
CA GLY A 70 12.73 0.88 -7.04
C GLY A 70 12.30 0.64 -8.49
N MET A 71 11.93 -0.60 -8.85
CA MET A 71 11.38 -0.93 -10.16
C MET A 71 10.08 -0.16 -10.45
N ALA A 72 9.18 -0.07 -9.47
CA ALA A 72 7.94 0.70 -9.60
C ALA A 72 8.20 2.18 -9.97
N PHE A 73 9.21 2.79 -9.33
CA PHE A 73 9.62 4.15 -9.65
C PHE A 73 10.20 4.24 -11.07
N MET A 74 11.12 3.36 -11.45
CA MET A 74 11.75 3.36 -12.77
C MET A 74 10.77 3.12 -13.92
N SER A 75 9.74 2.32 -13.69
CA SER A 75 8.72 1.99 -14.70
C SER A 75 7.48 2.89 -14.63
N GLU A 76 7.50 3.93 -13.78
CA GLU A 76 6.37 4.84 -13.55
C GLU A 76 5.06 4.07 -13.25
N THR A 77 5.18 2.99 -12.48
CA THR A 77 4.07 2.09 -12.15
C THR A 77 3.52 2.42 -10.76
N PRO A 78 2.36 3.09 -10.67
CA PRO A 78 1.77 3.47 -9.39
C PRO A 78 1.29 2.28 -8.60
N CYS A 79 1.56 2.26 -7.31
CA CYS A 79 0.99 1.30 -6.37
C CYS A 79 0.88 1.89 -4.97
N VAL A 80 0.06 1.28 -4.13
CA VAL A 80 -0.05 1.63 -2.72
C VAL A 80 0.45 0.46 -1.87
N VAL A 81 1.36 0.76 -0.94
CA VAL A 81 1.87 -0.21 0.03
C VAL A 81 1.52 0.27 1.43
N VAL A 82 0.69 -0.48 2.13
CA VAL A 82 0.39 -0.19 3.54
C VAL A 82 1.38 -0.93 4.41
N ASN A 83 2.21 -0.19 5.15
CA ASN A 83 3.13 -0.73 6.14
C ASN A 83 2.55 -0.54 7.55
N VAL A 84 2.06 -1.62 8.14
CA VAL A 84 1.62 -1.62 9.54
C VAL A 84 2.82 -1.97 10.41
N GLN A 85 3.47 -0.96 10.95
CA GLN A 85 4.76 -1.06 11.65
C GLN A 85 4.65 -1.87 12.95
N ARG A 86 5.71 -2.60 13.24
CA ARG A 86 5.87 -3.40 14.46
C ARG A 86 7.30 -3.32 14.98
N GLY A 87 7.54 -3.77 16.20
CA GLY A 87 8.87 -3.78 16.80
C GLY A 87 9.88 -4.54 15.97
N GLY A 88 11.01 -3.89 15.65
CA GLY A 88 12.15 -4.44 14.92
C GLY A 88 13.35 -4.69 15.85
N PRO A 89 14.54 -4.94 15.28
CA PRO A 89 14.86 -5.29 13.89
C PRO A 89 14.52 -6.73 13.50
N SER A 90 14.72 -7.07 12.20
CA SER A 90 14.45 -8.39 11.60
C SER A 90 12.97 -8.80 11.79
N THR A 91 12.68 -10.08 12.08
CA THR A 91 11.33 -10.54 12.40
C THR A 91 10.71 -9.74 13.54
N GLY A 92 11.52 -9.33 14.50
CA GLY A 92 11.16 -8.43 15.58
C GLY A 92 10.08 -8.96 16.51
N LEU A 93 9.20 -8.07 16.93
CA LEU A 93 8.16 -8.33 17.91
C LEU A 93 6.77 -8.13 17.25
N PRO A 94 6.17 -9.16 16.64
CA PRO A 94 4.96 -9.03 15.83
C PRO A 94 3.76 -8.37 16.52
N THR A 95 3.66 -8.51 17.85
CA THR A 95 2.56 -7.98 18.66
C THR A 95 2.90 -6.69 19.40
N LYS A 96 4.11 -6.17 19.20
CA LYS A 96 4.53 -4.89 19.79
C LYS A 96 4.59 -3.81 18.71
N HIS A 97 3.91 -2.71 18.96
CA HIS A 97 3.93 -1.56 18.06
C HIS A 97 5.22 -0.76 18.21
N GLU A 98 5.71 -0.26 17.09
CA GLU A 98 6.84 0.64 16.98
C GLU A 98 6.68 1.45 15.69
N GLN A 99 7.33 2.62 15.58
CA GLN A 99 7.28 3.48 14.39
C GLN A 99 8.70 3.78 13.89
N SER A 100 9.51 2.72 13.70
CA SER A 100 10.92 2.85 13.31
C SER A 100 11.20 2.63 11.82
N ASP A 101 10.16 2.37 11.01
CA ASP A 101 10.32 2.08 9.57
C ASP A 101 10.33 3.35 8.69
N LEU A 102 10.35 4.57 9.28
CA LEU A 102 10.25 5.81 8.53
C LEU A 102 11.39 5.98 7.53
N PHE A 103 12.64 5.79 7.96
CA PHE A 103 13.80 5.93 7.07
C PHE A 103 13.83 4.84 5.99
N LEU A 104 13.45 3.61 6.31
CA LEU A 104 13.28 2.54 5.33
C LEU A 104 12.21 2.94 4.29
N SER A 105 11.11 3.52 4.75
CA SER A 105 10.01 3.94 3.89
C SER A 105 10.40 5.09 2.95
N ILE A 106 11.19 6.05 3.42
CA ILE A 106 11.59 7.22 2.64
C ILE A 106 12.79 6.90 1.74
N HIS A 107 13.80 6.18 2.26
CA HIS A 107 15.10 6.02 1.62
C HIS A 107 15.46 4.57 1.29
N GLY A 108 14.62 3.60 1.62
CA GLY A 108 14.92 2.17 1.53
C GLY A 108 14.91 1.61 0.12
N SER A 109 15.83 2.06 -0.71
CA SER A 109 16.14 1.48 -2.03
C SER A 109 17.59 1.79 -2.36
N HIS A 110 18.17 1.06 -3.30
CA HIS A 110 19.45 1.46 -3.89
C HIS A 110 19.19 2.51 -4.98
N GLY A 111 20.16 3.38 -5.24
CA GLY A 111 20.02 4.48 -6.19
C GLY A 111 19.01 5.56 -5.74
N ASP A 112 18.72 6.47 -6.63
CA ASP A 112 17.78 7.56 -6.40
C ASP A 112 16.37 7.16 -6.84
N ALA A 113 15.59 6.62 -5.91
CA ALA A 113 14.21 6.21 -6.17
C ALA A 113 13.23 7.06 -5.35
N GLY A 114 12.42 7.86 -6.03
CA GLY A 114 11.39 8.69 -5.42
C GLY A 114 10.16 7.87 -5.00
N ARG A 115 9.61 8.21 -3.85
CA ARG A 115 8.33 7.67 -3.37
C ARG A 115 7.63 8.67 -2.47
N ILE A 116 6.33 8.53 -2.32
CA ILE A 116 5.55 9.35 -1.40
C ILE A 116 5.26 8.52 -0.16
N VAL A 117 5.48 9.11 1.01
CA VAL A 117 5.20 8.47 2.30
C VAL A 117 4.17 9.29 3.05
N LEU A 118 3.08 8.65 3.45
CA LEU A 118 2.02 9.21 4.27
C LEU A 118 1.97 8.43 5.58
N SER A 119 1.58 9.10 6.67
CA SER A 119 1.37 8.45 7.97
C SER A 119 -0.04 8.76 8.48
N VAL A 120 -0.73 7.73 8.96
CA VAL A 120 -2.05 7.86 9.56
C VAL A 120 -1.91 8.08 11.07
N GLU A 121 -2.74 8.96 11.62
CA GLU A 121 -2.75 9.29 13.04
C GLU A 121 -3.94 8.65 13.77
N ASN A 122 -5.04 8.41 13.07
CA ASN A 122 -6.28 7.90 13.64
C ASN A 122 -7.07 7.08 12.60
N VAL A 123 -8.19 6.48 13.02
CA VAL A 123 -9.03 5.65 12.13
C VAL A 123 -9.64 6.46 10.98
N ARG A 124 -9.95 7.74 11.17
CA ARG A 124 -10.45 8.59 10.10
C ARG A 124 -9.37 8.79 9.02
N ASP A 125 -8.13 9.02 9.42
CA ASP A 125 -7.02 9.13 8.49
C ASP A 125 -6.79 7.85 7.68
N CYS A 126 -7.06 6.67 8.27
CA CYS A 126 -6.98 5.42 7.51
C CYS A 126 -7.91 5.44 6.29
N ILE A 127 -9.07 6.07 6.40
CA ILE A 127 -10.01 6.21 5.27
C ILE A 127 -9.51 7.28 4.29
N ASP A 128 -9.30 8.51 4.79
CA ASP A 128 -9.01 9.67 3.96
C ASP A 128 -7.65 9.54 3.25
N LEU A 129 -6.61 9.09 3.97
CA LEU A 129 -5.27 8.96 3.40
C LEU A 129 -5.12 7.73 2.50
N THR A 130 -5.94 6.69 2.65
CA THR A 130 -5.94 5.59 1.67
C THR A 130 -6.42 6.09 0.31
N VAL A 131 -7.50 6.86 0.24
CA VAL A 131 -7.95 7.46 -1.02
C VAL A 131 -6.91 8.42 -1.57
N LYS A 132 -6.33 9.28 -0.71
CA LYS A 132 -5.26 10.21 -1.08
C LYS A 132 -4.02 9.48 -1.60
N ALA A 133 -3.64 8.34 -1.01
CA ALA A 133 -2.51 7.53 -1.45
C ALA A 133 -2.70 7.03 -2.88
N PHE A 134 -3.89 6.48 -3.20
CA PHE A 134 -4.20 6.10 -4.58
C PHE A 134 -4.18 7.29 -5.55
N ASN A 135 -4.76 8.42 -5.16
CA ASN A 135 -4.78 9.61 -6.00
C ASN A 135 -3.36 10.15 -6.27
N LEU A 136 -2.50 10.16 -5.25
CA LEU A 136 -1.11 10.59 -5.41
C LEU A 136 -0.32 9.58 -6.27
N ALA A 137 -0.52 8.28 -6.06
CA ALA A 137 0.13 7.25 -6.86
C ALA A 137 -0.23 7.40 -8.34
N GLU A 138 -1.51 7.51 -8.66
CA GLU A 138 -2.00 7.68 -10.03
C GLU A 138 -1.55 9.00 -10.67
N LYS A 139 -1.56 10.10 -9.90
CA LYS A 139 -1.19 11.44 -10.39
C LYS A 139 0.28 11.54 -10.74
N TYR A 140 1.15 11.02 -9.88
CA TYR A 140 2.61 11.13 -10.02
C TYR A 140 3.26 9.88 -10.60
N GLN A 141 2.51 8.79 -10.78
CA GLN A 141 2.98 7.50 -11.29
C GLN A 141 4.18 6.96 -10.51
N VAL A 142 4.06 6.99 -9.18
CA VAL A 142 5.09 6.53 -8.24
C VAL A 142 4.47 5.64 -7.16
N PRO A 143 5.28 4.78 -6.50
CA PRO A 143 4.80 4.07 -5.32
C PRO A 143 4.48 5.05 -4.17
N VAL A 144 3.36 4.81 -3.48
CA VAL A 144 2.96 5.52 -2.27
C VAL A 144 2.92 4.54 -1.11
N LEU A 145 3.65 4.86 -0.04
CA LEU A 145 3.64 4.09 1.19
C LEU A 145 2.72 4.78 2.20
N LEU A 146 1.84 4.00 2.82
CA LEU A 146 0.96 4.44 3.89
C LEU A 146 1.40 3.77 5.19
N LEU A 147 1.95 4.56 6.10
CA LEU A 147 2.45 4.08 7.39
C LEU A 147 1.33 4.08 8.43
N SER A 148 1.17 2.96 9.07
CA SER A 148 0.38 2.76 10.28
C SER A 148 1.23 1.98 11.29
N ASP A 149 0.67 1.65 12.43
CA ASP A 149 1.31 0.77 13.42
C ASP A 149 0.31 -0.19 14.07
N GLY A 150 0.84 -1.12 14.87
CA GLY A 150 0.03 -2.11 15.57
C GLY A 150 -0.94 -1.50 16.57
N SER A 151 -0.64 -0.36 17.17
CA SER A 151 -1.55 0.32 18.10
C SER A 151 -2.83 0.78 17.40
N LEU A 152 -2.66 1.45 16.28
CA LEU A 152 -3.80 1.91 15.48
C LEU A 152 -4.53 0.73 14.82
N ALA A 153 -3.80 -0.28 14.33
CA ALA A 153 -4.38 -1.45 13.67
C ALA A 153 -5.34 -2.25 14.59
N PHE A 154 -5.08 -2.25 15.90
CA PHE A 154 -5.95 -2.90 16.89
C PHE A 154 -6.92 -1.95 17.57
N SER A 155 -6.90 -0.67 17.24
CA SER A 155 -7.85 0.31 17.80
C SER A 155 -9.22 0.21 17.13
N THR A 156 -10.23 0.65 17.85
CA THR A 156 -11.60 0.78 17.34
C THR A 156 -12.13 2.17 17.67
N GLN A 157 -12.61 2.87 16.64
CA GLN A 157 -13.19 4.19 16.79
C GLN A 157 -14.47 4.30 15.96
N SER A 158 -15.45 5.02 16.47
CA SER A 158 -16.63 5.41 15.70
C SER A 158 -16.28 6.63 14.86
N VAL A 159 -16.37 6.50 13.56
CA VAL A 159 -16.17 7.61 12.62
C VAL A 159 -17.39 7.77 11.72
N PRO A 160 -17.78 8.99 11.35
CA PRO A 160 -18.83 9.19 10.37
C PRO A 160 -18.45 8.53 9.05
N SER A 161 -19.40 7.80 8.43
CA SER A 161 -19.18 7.28 7.08
C SER A 161 -19.04 8.45 6.10
N PRO A 162 -18.01 8.46 5.26
CA PRO A 162 -17.90 9.50 4.24
C PRO A 162 -19.07 9.42 3.27
N ALA A 163 -19.53 10.58 2.78
CA ALA A 163 -20.52 10.63 1.71
C ALA A 163 -19.96 9.96 0.42
N PRO A 164 -20.82 9.40 -0.44
CA PRO A 164 -20.36 8.74 -1.67
C PRO A 164 -19.51 9.63 -2.59
N ASP A 165 -19.73 10.93 -2.56
CA ASP A 165 -19.05 11.97 -3.35
C ASP A 165 -17.99 12.74 -2.57
N ALA A 166 -17.62 12.27 -1.36
CA ALA A 166 -16.66 12.95 -0.50
C ALA A 166 -15.23 13.00 -1.10
N TYR A 167 -14.94 12.15 -2.08
CA TYR A 167 -13.60 12.03 -2.65
C TYR A 167 -13.62 12.14 -4.16
N THR A 168 -12.72 12.96 -4.70
CA THR A 168 -12.36 12.92 -6.12
C THR A 168 -11.40 11.75 -6.34
N ILE A 169 -11.62 10.99 -7.42
CA ILE A 169 -10.76 9.86 -7.77
C ILE A 169 -9.92 10.24 -8.98
N GLU A 170 -8.60 10.28 -8.77
CA GLU A 170 -7.63 10.50 -9.83
C GLU A 170 -7.36 9.19 -10.59
N ASN A 171 -7.08 9.33 -11.89
CA ASN A 171 -6.60 8.26 -12.74
C ASN A 171 -5.38 8.73 -13.49
N ARG A 172 -4.38 7.86 -13.66
CA ARG A 172 -3.21 8.17 -14.49
C ARG A 172 -3.63 8.49 -15.92
N LYS A 173 -2.89 9.38 -16.56
CA LYS A 173 -3.04 9.61 -17.99
C LYS A 173 -2.70 8.33 -18.75
N ARG A 174 -3.50 8.02 -19.73
CA ARG A 174 -3.20 6.95 -20.67
C ARG A 174 -2.77 7.56 -21.97
N TRP A 175 -1.79 6.95 -22.62
CA TRP A 175 -1.44 7.34 -23.97
C TRP A 175 -2.64 7.10 -24.90
N ASP A 176 -3.04 8.11 -25.64
CA ASP A 176 -4.20 8.10 -26.54
C ASP A 176 -3.84 7.79 -27.99
N GLY A 177 -2.56 7.53 -28.25
CA GLY A 177 -2.05 7.24 -29.60
C GLY A 177 -1.62 8.48 -30.36
N GLU A 178 -1.74 9.69 -29.77
CA GLU A 178 -1.31 10.95 -30.37
C GLU A 178 -0.17 11.56 -29.56
N GLY A 179 0.90 11.95 -30.23
CA GLY A 179 2.07 12.60 -29.64
C GLY A 179 3.34 11.73 -29.63
N GLU A 180 4.50 12.41 -29.63
CA GLU A 180 5.82 11.79 -29.44
C GLU A 180 6.05 11.38 -28.00
#